data_226906f852facf39b7e0a38bf0ea5167
#
_entry.id   226906f852facf39b7e0a38bf0ea5167
#
_cell.length_a   1.000
_cell.length_b   1.000
_cell.length_c   1.000
_cell.angle_alpha   90.00
_cell.angle_beta   90.00
_cell.angle_gamma   90.00
#
_symmetry.space_group_name_H-M   'P 1'
#
loop_
_entity.id
_entity.type
_entity.pdbx_description
1 polymer ?
#
loop_
_entity_poly.entity_id
_entity_poly.type
_entity_poly.pdbx_seq_one_letter_code
_entity_poly.pdbx_strand_id
1 'polypeptide(L)'
;MKRITTAVALAVLVSSFFSVELRAQTGAKKSTAPRKQPVDLIVSGGIIVTMDADRHVLENGAIAVKGDTITAIGPAAEVDASYTSARRIDARGKLVLPGLINGHTHSAMTLLRGLKDDVTLDEWLTRFIFPAEARNVNEDFVRWGTRLAALEMIRGGTTTFVDMYYFEDAVAQEAKSAGLRGVLGETVIDFPAPDNKTTAAMLSYTENFLRKWQGDPLIHAAIAPHSIYLCSEKTLRDACALARKYHAHILIHVAETKKERDDSLAKNQLSPVAYLDRMGLLGPDVLAAHCIWVDESDRRILAEKQVGCVHNPSSNMMLSSGVAPVAEMRAQGVRVGLGTDGPAGSNNDLDMMEEMDLAAKLQKVSKMDPRALGAKDSLAMATIEGARALHMEVEIGSLEPGKKADLIVLGLEAPHAVPLYDVYSQIVYALKTSDVETVVIGGRVVLQGGKVLTLNEAEVIAKAREYAKKVQASLK
;
A
#
# COMPACT_ATOMS: atom_id res chain seq x y z
N MET A 1 55.59 -24.52 -70.60
CA MET A 1 55.34 -24.86 -72.01
C MET A 1 54.12 -24.11 -72.50
N LYS A 2 54.25 -23.47 -73.66
CA LYS A 2 53.31 -22.81 -74.59
C LYS A 2 52.56 -21.61 -73.94
N ARG A 3 52.93 -20.26 -74.18
CA ARG A 3 52.89 -19.53 -75.46
C ARG A 3 51.51 -19.57 -76.07
N ILE A 4 50.83 -18.43 -76.28
CA ILE A 4 50.90 -17.51 -77.48
C ILE A 4 49.81 -16.45 -77.25
N THR A 5 50.09 -15.22 -77.20
CA THR A 5 50.24 -14.12 -78.25
C THR A 5 48.91 -13.40 -78.57
N THR A 6 48.88 -12.13 -78.28
CA THR A 6 48.67 -10.94 -79.09
C THR A 6 47.39 -10.76 -79.92
N ALA A 7 46.69 -9.63 -79.67
CA ALA A 7 46.36 -8.66 -80.74
C ALA A 7 45.94 -7.29 -80.21
N VAL A 8 46.62 -6.31 -80.72
CA VAL A 8 46.37 -4.85 -80.53
C VAL A 8 45.34 -4.45 -81.57
N ALA A 9 44.37 -3.63 -81.18
CA ALA A 9 43.65 -2.80 -82.13
C ALA A 9 43.42 -1.38 -81.55
N LEU A 10 44.08 -0.46 -82.12
CA LEU A 10 44.04 1.03 -81.95
C LEU A 10 42.81 1.54 -82.64
N ALA A 11 41.96 2.32 -82.03
CA ALA A 11 41.06 3.25 -82.73
C ALA A 11 40.94 4.58 -81.97
N VAL A 12 41.42 5.58 -82.59
CA VAL A 12 41.37 7.02 -82.21
C VAL A 12 40.00 7.58 -82.65
N LEU A 13 39.43 8.45 -81.84
CA LEU A 13 38.76 9.72 -82.21
C LEU A 13 37.57 9.98 -81.30
N VAL A 14 37.49 11.04 -80.76
CA VAL A 14 36.99 12.42 -80.90
C VAL A 14 36.46 12.92 -79.57
N SER A 15 37.09 13.93 -79.06
CA SER A 15 36.71 14.78 -77.93
C SER A 15 35.42 15.53 -78.21
N SER A 16 34.49 15.45 -77.35
CA SER A 16 33.40 16.39 -77.18
C SER A 16 33.33 16.82 -75.72
N PHE A 17 33.76 18.03 -75.44
CA PHE A 17 33.63 18.71 -74.19
C PHE A 17 32.13 18.92 -73.86
N PHE A 18 31.56 18.18 -72.93
CA PHE A 18 30.35 18.60 -72.23
C PHE A 18 30.73 18.89 -70.76
N SER A 19 30.80 20.20 -70.48
CA SER A 19 30.93 20.72 -69.10
C SER A 19 29.61 20.45 -68.38
N VAL A 20 29.57 19.41 -67.55
CA VAL A 20 28.49 19.21 -66.59
C VAL A 20 28.88 19.97 -65.33
N GLU A 21 28.22 21.09 -65.07
CA GLU A 21 28.23 21.76 -63.75
C GLU A 21 27.63 20.82 -62.69
N LEU A 22 28.50 20.26 -61.90
CA LEU A 22 28.12 19.50 -60.70
C LEU A 22 27.64 20.52 -59.62
N ARG A 23 26.37 20.89 -59.62
CA ARG A 23 25.75 21.57 -58.48
C ARG A 23 25.76 20.63 -57.33
N ALA A 24 26.72 20.80 -56.41
CA ALA A 24 26.69 20.20 -55.09
C ALA A 24 25.46 20.73 -54.36
N GLN A 25 24.36 19.95 -54.36
CA GLN A 25 23.27 20.14 -53.42
C GLN A 25 23.76 19.65 -52.04
N THR A 26 24.33 20.58 -51.27
CA THR A 26 24.51 20.42 -49.83
C THR A 26 23.15 20.50 -49.18
N GLY A 27 22.36 19.42 -49.33
CA GLY A 27 21.20 19.18 -48.52
C GLY A 27 21.67 18.86 -47.10
N ALA A 28 21.80 19.89 -46.26
CA ALA A 28 21.94 19.70 -44.84
C ALA A 28 20.71 18.86 -44.38
N LYS A 29 20.89 17.54 -44.14
CA LYS A 29 19.92 16.74 -43.41
C LYS A 29 19.72 17.42 -42.07
N LYS A 30 18.65 18.20 -41.94
CA LYS A 30 18.16 18.61 -40.60
C LYS A 30 17.97 17.33 -39.83
N SER A 31 18.88 17.02 -38.92
CA SER A 31 18.70 16.02 -37.87
C SER A 31 17.49 16.48 -37.08
N THR A 32 16.31 15.98 -37.41
CA THR A 32 15.14 16.15 -36.57
C THR A 32 15.37 15.25 -35.36
N ALA A 33 15.82 15.87 -34.26
CA ALA A 33 15.81 15.19 -32.98
C ALA A 33 14.44 14.52 -32.79
N PRO A 34 14.37 13.25 -32.34
CA PRO A 34 13.10 12.56 -32.18
C PRO A 34 12.16 13.42 -31.31
N ARG A 35 10.95 13.62 -31.78
CA ARG A 35 9.95 14.42 -31.04
C ARG A 35 9.64 13.75 -29.73
N LYS A 36 9.89 14.46 -28.61
CA LYS A 36 9.58 13.95 -27.26
C LYS A 36 8.10 13.57 -27.14
N GLN A 37 7.85 12.45 -26.48
CA GLN A 37 6.48 11.99 -26.21
C GLN A 37 5.86 12.80 -25.08
N PRO A 38 4.63 13.33 -25.22
CA PRO A 38 3.96 14.06 -24.16
C PRO A 38 3.42 13.09 -23.09
N VAL A 39 3.71 13.38 -21.82
CA VAL A 39 3.20 12.70 -20.64
C VAL A 39 2.58 13.72 -19.68
N ASP A 40 1.84 13.24 -18.66
CA ASP A 40 1.06 14.12 -17.79
C ASP A 40 1.90 14.65 -16.62
N LEU A 41 2.87 13.85 -16.15
CA LEU A 41 3.76 14.21 -15.05
C LEU A 41 5.16 13.63 -15.29
N ILE A 42 6.19 14.39 -14.91
CA ILE A 42 7.58 13.89 -14.78
C ILE A 42 8.08 14.23 -13.37
N VAL A 43 8.57 13.21 -12.64
CA VAL A 43 9.36 13.38 -11.41
C VAL A 43 10.81 13.16 -11.77
N SER A 44 11.72 14.10 -11.47
CA SER A 44 13.08 14.02 -12.02
C SER A 44 14.16 14.54 -11.06
N GLY A 45 15.33 13.92 -11.12
CA GLY A 45 16.55 14.35 -10.44
C GLY A 45 16.78 13.75 -9.06
N GLY A 46 15.90 12.88 -8.58
CA GLY A 46 16.00 12.26 -7.27
C GLY A 46 16.77 10.94 -7.25
N ILE A 47 17.04 10.46 -6.04
CA ILE A 47 17.45 9.07 -5.79
C ILE A 47 16.16 8.23 -5.78
N ILE A 48 15.98 7.37 -6.77
CA ILE A 48 14.78 6.56 -6.90
C ILE A 48 15.05 5.16 -6.35
N VAL A 49 14.31 4.76 -5.32
CA VAL A 49 14.29 3.40 -4.75
C VAL A 49 13.10 2.67 -5.35
N THR A 50 13.36 1.79 -6.32
CA THR A 50 12.29 1.22 -7.15
C THR A 50 11.43 0.18 -6.46
N MET A 51 12.00 -0.56 -5.52
CA MET A 51 11.40 -1.74 -4.88
C MET A 51 10.96 -2.83 -5.86
N ASP A 52 11.52 -2.83 -7.08
CA ASP A 52 11.40 -3.92 -8.06
C ASP A 52 12.09 -5.21 -7.58
N ALA A 53 12.07 -6.27 -8.39
CA ALA A 53 12.64 -7.57 -8.03
C ALA A 53 14.13 -7.49 -7.67
N ASP A 54 14.88 -6.66 -8.38
CA ASP A 54 16.33 -6.47 -8.20
C ASP A 54 16.68 -5.38 -7.18
N ARG A 55 15.67 -4.63 -6.68
CA ARG A 55 15.83 -3.55 -5.70
C ARG A 55 16.77 -2.45 -6.21
N HIS A 56 16.57 -2.01 -7.46
CA HIS A 56 17.39 -0.96 -8.05
C HIS A 56 17.27 0.37 -7.29
N VAL A 57 18.40 1.06 -7.21
CA VAL A 57 18.50 2.44 -6.72
C VAL A 57 19.13 3.28 -7.82
N LEU A 58 18.41 4.30 -8.30
CA LEU A 58 18.86 5.18 -9.38
C LEU A 58 19.24 6.54 -8.80
N GLU A 59 20.51 6.87 -8.78
CA GLU A 59 21.07 8.07 -8.13
C GLU A 59 20.51 9.41 -8.67
N ASN A 60 20.29 9.51 -9.96
CA ASN A 60 19.74 10.68 -10.64
C ASN A 60 18.68 10.20 -11.61
N GLY A 61 17.59 9.70 -11.06
CA GLY A 61 16.52 9.07 -11.81
C GLY A 61 15.40 10.03 -12.19
N ALA A 62 14.58 9.59 -13.15
CA ALA A 62 13.31 10.21 -13.45
C ALA A 62 12.22 9.18 -13.75
N ILE A 63 10.99 9.58 -13.52
CA ILE A 63 9.76 8.81 -13.77
C ILE A 63 8.85 9.64 -14.65
N ALA A 64 8.42 9.07 -15.79
CA ALA A 64 7.42 9.64 -16.67
C ALA A 64 6.08 8.93 -16.44
N VAL A 65 5.01 9.70 -16.27
CA VAL A 65 3.66 9.18 -15.94
C VAL A 65 2.66 9.65 -17.00
N LYS A 66 1.86 8.70 -17.51
CA LYS A 66 0.74 8.96 -18.42
C LYS A 66 -0.55 8.39 -17.84
N GLY A 67 -1.56 9.24 -17.66
CA GLY A 67 -2.77 8.86 -16.94
C GLY A 67 -2.43 8.47 -15.51
N ASP A 68 -2.82 7.27 -15.13
CA ASP A 68 -2.57 6.70 -13.81
C ASP A 68 -1.34 5.77 -13.76
N THR A 69 -0.58 5.65 -14.86
CA THR A 69 0.41 4.59 -15.06
C THR A 69 1.81 5.15 -15.28
N ILE A 70 2.81 4.49 -14.72
CA ILE A 70 4.24 4.76 -15.00
C ILE A 70 4.54 4.31 -16.43
N THR A 71 4.96 5.26 -17.28
CA THR A 71 5.32 4.99 -18.67
C THR A 71 6.78 4.62 -18.81
N ALA A 72 7.65 5.28 -18.06
CA ALA A 72 9.08 5.02 -18.08
C ALA A 72 9.71 5.40 -16.73
N ILE A 73 10.81 4.72 -16.41
CA ILE A 73 11.69 5.00 -15.28
C ILE A 73 13.13 4.74 -15.73
N GLY A 74 14.07 5.58 -15.33
CA GLY A 74 15.47 5.43 -15.68
C GLY A 74 16.30 6.66 -15.34
N PRO A 75 17.54 6.77 -15.85
CA PRO A 75 18.36 7.96 -15.70
C PRO A 75 17.63 9.22 -16.20
N ALA A 76 17.70 10.32 -15.44
CA ALA A 76 16.96 11.54 -15.75
C ALA A 76 17.23 12.06 -17.17
N ALA A 77 18.48 11.98 -17.63
CA ALA A 77 18.86 12.40 -18.98
C ALA A 77 18.12 11.62 -20.09
N GLU A 78 17.90 10.33 -19.92
CA GLU A 78 17.23 9.46 -20.90
C GLU A 78 15.72 9.72 -20.92
N VAL A 79 15.10 9.82 -19.74
CA VAL A 79 13.68 10.15 -19.62
C VAL A 79 13.41 11.55 -20.18
N ASP A 80 14.24 12.53 -19.84
CA ASP A 80 14.11 13.90 -20.33
C ASP A 80 14.40 14.05 -21.84
N ALA A 81 15.21 13.16 -22.42
CA ALA A 81 15.41 13.12 -23.88
C ALA A 81 14.17 12.58 -24.61
N SER A 82 13.46 11.63 -24.00
CA SER A 82 12.35 10.88 -24.61
C SER A 82 10.98 11.48 -24.34
N TYR A 83 10.78 12.14 -23.18
CA TYR A 83 9.48 12.62 -22.72
C TYR A 83 9.44 14.11 -22.42
N THR A 84 8.25 14.70 -22.49
CA THR A 84 8.00 16.10 -22.10
C THR A 84 6.67 16.20 -21.33
N SER A 85 6.64 17.05 -20.29
CA SER A 85 5.44 17.36 -19.53
C SER A 85 5.44 18.82 -19.10
N ALA A 86 4.25 19.44 -19.06
CA ALA A 86 4.03 20.73 -18.44
C ALA A 86 4.07 20.68 -16.92
N ARG A 87 3.79 19.50 -16.33
CA ARG A 87 3.84 19.28 -14.87
C ARG A 87 5.09 18.49 -14.51
N ARG A 88 5.96 19.11 -13.72
CA ARG A 88 7.20 18.48 -13.26
C ARG A 88 7.33 18.62 -11.75
N ILE A 89 7.82 17.55 -11.11
CA ILE A 89 8.23 17.56 -9.71
C ILE A 89 9.76 17.47 -9.69
N ASP A 90 10.39 18.47 -9.09
CA ASP A 90 11.83 18.48 -8.86
C ASP A 90 12.15 17.66 -7.62
N ALA A 91 12.82 16.53 -7.82
CA ALA A 91 13.23 15.61 -6.76
C ALA A 91 14.75 15.68 -6.48
N ARG A 92 15.47 16.69 -6.97
CA ARG A 92 16.91 16.84 -6.70
C ARG A 92 17.18 16.97 -5.22
N GLY A 93 18.11 16.16 -4.71
CA GLY A 93 18.43 16.08 -3.29
C GLY A 93 17.36 15.40 -2.44
N LYS A 94 16.47 14.60 -3.05
CA LYS A 94 15.36 13.91 -2.39
C LYS A 94 15.34 12.42 -2.74
N LEU A 95 14.63 11.64 -1.93
CA LEU A 95 14.32 10.25 -2.23
C LEU A 95 12.94 10.14 -2.90
N VAL A 96 12.83 9.23 -3.86
CA VAL A 96 11.55 8.87 -4.49
C VAL A 96 11.37 7.36 -4.33
N LEU A 97 10.25 6.94 -3.77
CA LEU A 97 9.95 5.53 -3.53
C LEU A 97 8.48 5.23 -3.80
N PRO A 98 8.08 3.95 -3.93
CA PRO A 98 6.67 3.59 -4.02
C PRO A 98 5.90 4.15 -2.84
N GLY A 99 4.64 4.48 -3.04
CA GLY A 99 3.73 4.83 -1.96
C GLY A 99 3.61 3.70 -0.95
N LEU A 100 3.48 4.06 0.33
CA LEU A 100 3.35 3.10 1.41
C LEU A 100 1.97 2.44 1.40
N ILE A 101 1.92 1.17 1.76
CA ILE A 101 0.71 0.36 1.85
C ILE A 101 0.44 0.05 3.31
N ASN A 102 -0.65 0.58 3.85
CA ASN A 102 -1.16 0.25 5.17
C ASN A 102 -2.14 -0.93 5.04
N GLY A 103 -1.68 -2.12 5.38
CA GLY A 103 -2.38 -3.39 5.12
C GLY A 103 -3.54 -3.68 6.07
N HIS A 104 -3.74 -2.89 7.13
CA HIS A 104 -4.84 -3.09 8.08
C HIS A 104 -5.13 -1.83 8.88
N THR A 105 -6.36 -1.35 8.82
CA THR A 105 -6.87 -0.21 9.59
C THR A 105 -8.33 -0.40 10.01
N HIS A 106 -8.77 0.47 10.93
CA HIS A 106 -10.15 0.81 11.25
C HIS A 106 -10.26 2.33 11.18
N SER A 107 -10.21 2.88 9.98
CA SER A 107 -9.86 4.28 9.70
C SER A 107 -10.76 5.29 10.41
N ALA A 108 -12.08 5.04 10.47
CA ALA A 108 -13.01 5.95 11.12
C ALA A 108 -12.83 6.06 12.64
N MET A 109 -12.12 5.11 13.27
CA MET A 109 -11.80 5.13 14.71
C MET A 109 -10.83 6.27 15.09
N THR A 110 -10.27 7.01 14.14
CA THR A 110 -9.51 8.25 14.43
C THR A 110 -10.26 9.24 15.34
N LEU A 111 -11.59 9.24 15.29
CA LEU A 111 -12.43 10.09 16.19
C LEU A 111 -12.56 9.53 17.62
N LEU A 112 -12.07 8.30 17.87
CA LEU A 112 -11.99 7.67 19.19
C LEU A 112 -10.56 7.61 19.73
N ARG A 113 -9.59 8.23 19.07
CA ARG A 113 -8.16 8.21 19.42
C ARG A 113 -7.94 8.60 20.88
N GLY A 114 -7.17 7.76 21.61
CA GLY A 114 -6.87 7.98 23.01
C GLY A 114 -8.08 7.83 23.94
N LEU A 115 -9.16 7.20 23.48
CA LEU A 115 -10.35 6.97 24.31
C LEU A 115 -10.04 6.06 25.47
N LYS A 116 -9.28 4.99 25.22
CA LYS A 116 -8.83 4.06 26.24
C LYS A 116 -7.60 3.29 25.78
N ASP A 117 -6.53 3.42 26.53
CA ASP A 117 -5.27 2.69 26.39
C ASP A 117 -5.01 1.81 27.63
N ASP A 118 -3.94 1.02 27.60
CA ASP A 118 -3.38 0.26 28.71
C ASP A 118 -4.33 -0.80 29.29
N VAL A 119 -5.06 -1.50 28.42
CA VAL A 119 -5.95 -2.62 28.76
C VAL A 119 -5.80 -3.78 27.80
N THR A 120 -6.29 -4.97 28.15
CA THR A 120 -6.30 -6.13 27.25
C THR A 120 -7.30 -5.95 26.11
N LEU A 121 -7.10 -6.65 24.97
CA LEU A 121 -8.02 -6.61 23.82
C LEU A 121 -9.48 -6.89 24.23
N ASP A 122 -9.73 -7.91 25.02
CA ASP A 122 -11.09 -8.28 25.45
C ASP A 122 -11.74 -7.16 26.28
N GLU A 123 -11.00 -6.58 27.23
CA GLU A 123 -11.48 -5.45 28.03
C GLU A 123 -11.68 -4.20 27.17
N TRP A 124 -10.74 -3.92 26.27
CA TRP A 124 -10.79 -2.79 25.34
C TRP A 124 -12.06 -2.84 24.47
N LEU A 125 -12.30 -3.98 23.80
CA LEU A 125 -13.49 -4.18 22.96
C LEU A 125 -14.77 -4.10 23.75
N THR A 126 -14.90 -4.91 24.83
CA THR A 126 -16.21 -5.14 25.47
C THR A 126 -16.64 -4.01 26.40
N ARG A 127 -15.69 -3.34 27.07
CA ARG A 127 -15.99 -2.31 28.06
C ARG A 127 -15.90 -0.87 27.52
N PHE A 128 -15.12 -0.64 26.47
CA PHE A 128 -14.86 0.71 25.98
C PHE A 128 -15.29 0.92 24.53
N ILE A 129 -14.79 0.13 23.59
CA ILE A 129 -14.99 0.40 22.16
C ILE A 129 -16.41 0.09 21.71
N PHE A 130 -16.90 -1.13 21.86
CA PHE A 130 -18.27 -1.48 21.45
C PHE A 130 -19.34 -0.57 22.08
N PRO A 131 -19.28 -0.21 23.39
CA PRO A 131 -20.20 0.76 23.96
C PRO A 131 -20.07 2.18 23.37
N ALA A 132 -18.86 2.63 23.08
CA ALA A 132 -18.62 3.93 22.46
C ALA A 132 -19.14 3.96 21.02
N GLU A 133 -18.86 2.91 20.25
CA GLU A 133 -19.34 2.76 18.86
C GLU A 133 -20.87 2.70 18.80
N ALA A 134 -21.49 1.89 19.63
CA ALA A 134 -22.95 1.76 19.68
C ALA A 134 -23.68 3.10 19.93
N ARG A 135 -23.03 4.05 20.63
CA ARG A 135 -23.59 5.37 20.96
C ARG A 135 -23.27 6.45 19.93
N ASN A 136 -22.12 6.38 19.27
CA ASN A 136 -21.57 7.48 18.50
C ASN A 136 -21.44 7.20 17.01
N VAL A 137 -21.22 5.93 16.61
CA VAL A 137 -20.95 5.59 15.20
C VAL A 137 -22.23 5.62 14.39
N ASN A 138 -22.19 6.43 13.37
CA ASN A 138 -23.19 6.55 12.30
C ASN A 138 -22.47 6.98 11.03
N GLU A 139 -23.17 7.06 9.91
CA GLU A 139 -22.57 7.39 8.63
C GLU A 139 -21.78 8.72 8.62
N ASP A 140 -22.30 9.77 9.29
CA ASP A 140 -21.60 11.07 9.37
C ASP A 140 -20.32 10.99 10.22
N PHE A 141 -20.36 10.23 11.34
CA PHE A 141 -19.17 9.93 12.14
C PHE A 141 -18.11 9.23 11.28
N VAL A 142 -18.49 8.19 10.54
CA VAL A 142 -17.58 7.43 9.68
C VAL A 142 -16.98 8.32 8.60
N ARG A 143 -17.76 9.17 7.93
CA ARG A 143 -17.26 10.14 6.96
C ARG A 143 -16.17 11.04 7.53
N TRP A 144 -16.41 11.65 8.68
CA TRP A 144 -15.42 12.56 9.28
C TRP A 144 -14.21 11.85 9.85
N GLY A 145 -14.39 10.66 10.44
CA GLY A 145 -13.28 9.82 10.88
C GLY A 145 -12.38 9.40 9.72
N THR A 146 -12.99 8.96 8.62
CA THR A 146 -12.24 8.60 7.39
C THR A 146 -11.51 9.78 6.78
N ARG A 147 -12.10 10.98 6.76
CA ARG A 147 -11.40 12.19 6.29
C ARG A 147 -10.18 12.52 7.16
N LEU A 148 -10.30 12.36 8.47
CA LEU A 148 -9.18 12.56 9.39
C LEU A 148 -8.08 11.52 9.14
N ALA A 149 -8.45 10.24 9.01
CA ALA A 149 -7.53 9.17 8.67
C ALA A 149 -6.84 9.39 7.32
N ALA A 150 -7.62 9.77 6.29
CA ALA A 150 -7.08 10.05 4.96
C ALA A 150 -6.09 11.22 4.98
N LEU A 151 -6.38 12.27 5.75
CA LEU A 151 -5.48 13.41 5.92
C LEU A 151 -4.14 12.97 6.53
N GLU A 152 -4.19 12.14 7.58
CA GLU A 152 -3.01 11.63 8.28
C GLU A 152 -2.22 10.66 7.39
N MET A 153 -2.88 9.68 6.78
CA MET A 153 -2.26 8.71 5.87
C MET A 153 -1.59 9.38 4.66
N ILE A 154 -2.25 10.34 4.01
CA ILE A 154 -1.65 11.07 2.88
C ILE A 154 -0.41 11.85 3.34
N ARG A 155 -0.46 12.50 4.50
CA ARG A 155 0.71 13.19 5.07
C ARG A 155 1.84 12.25 5.41
N GLY A 156 1.52 11.01 5.80
CA GLY A 156 2.46 9.94 6.09
C GLY A 156 2.99 9.18 4.89
N GLY A 157 2.54 9.53 3.66
CA GLY A 157 2.99 8.85 2.45
C GLY A 157 2.28 7.52 2.15
N THR A 158 1.24 7.19 2.88
CA THR A 158 0.36 6.06 2.55
C THR A 158 -0.45 6.39 1.30
N THR A 159 -0.39 5.51 0.31
CA THR A 159 -1.12 5.65 -0.96
C THR A 159 -2.24 4.62 -1.10
N THR A 160 -2.07 3.47 -0.43
CA THR A 160 -3.05 2.39 -0.38
C THR A 160 -3.29 2.00 1.07
N PHE A 161 -4.54 1.82 1.46
CA PHE A 161 -4.87 1.30 2.78
C PHE A 161 -5.94 0.21 2.69
N VAL A 162 -5.92 -0.68 3.68
CA VAL A 162 -6.93 -1.71 3.88
C VAL A 162 -7.73 -1.34 5.12
N ASP A 163 -9.04 -1.28 4.98
CA ASP A 163 -9.95 -0.95 6.09
C ASP A 163 -10.95 -2.06 6.32
N MET A 164 -11.33 -2.25 7.57
CA MET A 164 -12.47 -3.07 7.93
C MET A 164 -13.25 -2.38 9.06
N TYR A 165 -14.42 -1.89 8.71
CA TYR A 165 -15.26 -1.16 9.66
C TYR A 165 -16.74 -1.25 9.27
N TYR A 166 -17.54 -0.33 9.77
CA TYR A 166 -18.96 -0.17 9.49
C TYR A 166 -19.20 0.97 8.50
N PHE A 167 -20.30 0.93 7.76
CA PHE A 167 -20.62 1.96 6.74
C PHE A 167 -19.51 2.10 5.68
N GLU A 168 -18.94 1.01 5.23
CA GLU A 168 -17.79 1.05 4.30
C GLU A 168 -18.09 1.75 2.96
N ASP A 169 -19.35 1.88 2.58
CA ASP A 169 -19.73 2.72 1.43
C ASP A 169 -19.39 4.21 1.66
N ALA A 170 -19.53 4.69 2.90
CA ALA A 170 -19.14 6.04 3.28
C ALA A 170 -17.60 6.18 3.33
N VAL A 171 -16.89 5.18 3.85
CA VAL A 171 -15.42 5.12 3.82
C VAL A 171 -14.94 5.20 2.37
N ALA A 172 -15.50 4.40 1.48
CA ALA A 172 -15.13 4.35 0.07
C ALA A 172 -15.31 5.70 -0.65
N GLN A 173 -16.42 6.39 -0.39
CA GLN A 173 -16.67 7.72 -0.97
C GLN A 173 -15.65 8.75 -0.49
N GLU A 174 -15.33 8.77 0.80
CA GLU A 174 -14.37 9.72 1.37
C GLU A 174 -12.93 9.40 0.95
N ALA A 175 -12.53 8.11 0.93
CA ALA A 175 -11.22 7.67 0.43
C ALA A 175 -11.02 8.06 -1.03
N LYS A 176 -12.02 7.80 -1.88
CA LYS A 176 -11.97 8.18 -3.31
C LYS A 176 -11.91 9.69 -3.50
N SER A 177 -12.66 10.46 -2.71
CA SER A 177 -12.62 11.93 -2.74
C SER A 177 -11.25 12.46 -2.33
N ALA A 178 -10.65 11.87 -1.30
CA ALA A 178 -9.29 12.18 -0.87
C ALA A 178 -8.23 11.76 -1.90
N GLY A 179 -8.56 10.83 -2.79
CA GLY A 179 -7.67 10.29 -3.82
C GLY A 179 -6.81 9.13 -3.33
N LEU A 180 -7.15 8.49 -2.20
CA LEU A 180 -6.52 7.27 -1.70
C LEU A 180 -7.03 6.02 -2.42
N ARG A 181 -6.15 5.03 -2.59
CA ARG A 181 -6.55 3.68 -2.95
C ARG A 181 -6.96 2.92 -1.70
N GLY A 182 -8.09 2.20 -1.77
CA GLY A 182 -8.62 1.44 -0.63
C GLY A 182 -9.00 0.01 -1.01
N VAL A 183 -8.67 -0.95 -0.14
CA VAL A 183 -9.28 -2.28 -0.09
C VAL A 183 -10.15 -2.29 1.16
N LEU A 184 -11.47 -2.16 0.96
CA LEU A 184 -12.40 -1.74 2.00
C LEU A 184 -13.41 -2.84 2.27
N GLY A 185 -13.42 -3.37 3.50
CA GLY A 185 -14.19 -4.52 3.90
C GLY A 185 -15.30 -4.20 4.88
N GLU A 186 -16.54 -4.35 4.44
CA GLU A 186 -17.68 -4.24 5.36
C GLU A 186 -17.65 -5.32 6.41
N THR A 187 -17.74 -4.93 7.69
CA THR A 187 -17.66 -5.83 8.84
C THR A 187 -18.89 -6.73 8.94
N VAL A 188 -18.64 -8.01 9.13
CA VAL A 188 -19.68 -9.03 9.43
C VAL A 188 -19.39 -9.67 10.78
N ILE A 189 -20.39 -9.66 11.69
CA ILE A 189 -20.34 -10.23 13.04
C ILE A 189 -21.69 -10.85 13.41
N ASP A 190 -21.72 -11.67 14.47
CA ASP A 190 -22.94 -12.36 14.89
C ASP A 190 -23.74 -11.64 16.01
N PHE A 191 -23.55 -10.32 16.12
CA PHE A 191 -24.33 -9.47 17.02
C PHE A 191 -24.62 -8.11 16.36
N PRO A 192 -25.57 -7.30 16.88
CA PRO A 192 -25.95 -6.03 16.25
C PRO A 192 -24.77 -5.04 16.14
N ALA A 193 -24.49 -4.56 14.94
CA ALA A 193 -23.52 -3.51 14.65
C ALA A 193 -24.20 -2.12 14.57
N PRO A 194 -23.42 -1.02 14.57
CA PRO A 194 -23.96 0.33 14.43
C PRO A 194 -24.83 0.52 13.19
N ASP A 195 -24.43 0.00 12.06
CA ASP A 195 -25.07 0.13 10.73
C ASP A 195 -26.13 -0.95 10.48
N ASN A 196 -25.87 -2.20 10.84
CA ASN A 196 -26.72 -3.35 10.55
C ASN A 196 -27.01 -4.16 11.83
N LYS A 197 -28.28 -4.49 12.06
CA LYS A 197 -28.71 -5.15 13.32
C LYS A 197 -28.72 -6.66 13.27
N THR A 198 -28.53 -7.27 12.09
CA THR A 198 -28.48 -8.72 11.91
C THR A 198 -27.40 -9.10 10.91
N THR A 199 -26.81 -10.29 11.06
CA THR A 199 -25.83 -10.84 10.13
C THR A 199 -26.38 -10.90 8.68
N ALA A 200 -27.65 -11.22 8.52
CA ALA A 200 -28.29 -11.23 7.19
C ALA A 200 -28.34 -9.83 6.56
N ALA A 201 -28.61 -8.78 7.34
CA ALA A 201 -28.57 -7.40 6.86
C ALA A 201 -27.13 -6.97 6.52
N MET A 202 -26.13 -7.35 7.33
CA MET A 202 -24.72 -7.10 7.04
C MET A 202 -24.31 -7.74 5.71
N LEU A 203 -24.63 -9.01 5.48
CA LEU A 203 -24.34 -9.70 4.22
C LEU A 203 -25.04 -9.05 3.03
N SER A 204 -26.29 -8.61 3.19
CA SER A 204 -27.04 -7.91 2.14
C SER A 204 -26.44 -6.53 1.82
N TYR A 205 -26.05 -5.78 2.84
CA TYR A 205 -25.35 -4.50 2.68
C TYR A 205 -24.02 -4.70 1.95
N THR A 206 -23.21 -5.68 2.41
CA THR A 206 -21.94 -6.03 1.77
C THR A 206 -22.13 -6.41 0.30
N GLU A 207 -23.13 -7.22 -0.04
CA GLU A 207 -23.40 -7.57 -1.44
C GLU A 207 -23.69 -6.34 -2.31
N ASN A 208 -24.45 -5.38 -1.79
CA ASN A 208 -24.73 -4.12 -2.48
C ASN A 208 -23.44 -3.27 -2.60
N PHE A 209 -22.62 -3.24 -1.57
CA PHE A 209 -21.35 -2.54 -1.55
C PHE A 209 -20.37 -3.12 -2.59
N LEU A 210 -20.18 -4.45 -2.61
CA LEU A 210 -19.36 -5.14 -3.60
C LEU A 210 -19.80 -4.85 -5.03
N ARG A 211 -21.12 -4.88 -5.27
CA ARG A 211 -21.69 -4.59 -6.60
C ARG A 211 -21.49 -3.15 -7.03
N LYS A 212 -21.65 -2.20 -6.10
CA LYS A 212 -21.52 -0.75 -6.36
C LYS A 212 -20.11 -0.36 -6.78
N TRP A 213 -19.11 -0.93 -6.13
CA TRP A 213 -17.71 -0.53 -6.32
C TRP A 213 -16.93 -1.45 -7.26
N GLN A 214 -17.58 -2.41 -7.88
CA GLN A 214 -16.96 -3.33 -8.82
C GLN A 214 -16.32 -2.57 -9.99
N GLY A 215 -15.01 -2.78 -10.22
CA GLY A 215 -14.25 -2.15 -11.31
C GLY A 215 -13.87 -0.69 -11.08
N ASP A 216 -14.05 -0.15 -9.88
CA ASP A 216 -13.55 1.19 -9.56
C ASP A 216 -12.01 1.20 -9.56
N PRO A 217 -11.35 2.21 -10.16
CA PRO A 217 -9.88 2.22 -10.29
C PRO A 217 -9.12 2.47 -8.98
N LEU A 218 -9.80 2.99 -7.93
CA LEU A 218 -9.18 3.27 -6.64
C LEU A 218 -9.74 2.41 -5.52
N ILE A 219 -11.02 2.02 -5.59
CA ILE A 219 -11.72 1.34 -4.50
C ILE A 219 -11.97 -0.11 -4.85
N HIS A 220 -11.40 -1.01 -4.07
CA HIS A 220 -11.61 -2.45 -4.13
C HIS A 220 -12.47 -2.86 -2.92
N ALA A 221 -13.77 -3.05 -3.17
CA ALA A 221 -14.68 -3.48 -2.12
C ALA A 221 -14.37 -4.91 -1.70
N ALA A 222 -14.43 -5.16 -0.38
CA ALA A 222 -14.11 -6.42 0.27
C ALA A 222 -15.19 -6.80 1.29
N ILE A 223 -15.07 -7.95 1.91
CA ILE A 223 -15.88 -8.37 3.05
C ILE A 223 -14.97 -8.67 4.24
N ALA A 224 -15.40 -8.30 5.44
CA ALA A 224 -14.63 -8.43 6.64
C ALA A 224 -15.37 -9.24 7.74
N PRO A 225 -15.45 -10.59 7.64
CA PRO A 225 -15.85 -11.39 8.78
C PRO A 225 -14.80 -11.25 9.88
N HIS A 226 -15.18 -10.58 10.99
CA HIS A 226 -14.24 -10.04 11.96
C HIS A 226 -13.19 -11.04 12.44
N SER A 227 -13.62 -12.18 12.95
CA SER A 227 -12.75 -13.19 13.57
C SER A 227 -13.50 -14.50 13.80
N ILE A 228 -12.78 -15.56 14.16
CA ILE A 228 -13.39 -16.86 14.55
C ILE A 228 -14.13 -16.84 15.89
N TYR A 229 -13.90 -15.79 16.70
CA TYR A 229 -14.56 -15.65 18.00
C TYR A 229 -15.78 -14.71 17.99
N LEU A 230 -15.92 -13.86 16.98
CA LEU A 230 -17.10 -13.00 16.75
C LEU A 230 -18.02 -13.49 15.63
N CYS A 231 -17.62 -14.52 14.89
CA CYS A 231 -18.39 -15.11 13.80
C CYS A 231 -18.55 -16.61 14.00
N SER A 232 -19.77 -17.10 13.82
CA SER A 232 -20.05 -18.53 13.73
C SER A 232 -19.46 -19.14 12.45
N GLU A 233 -19.31 -20.46 12.42
CA GLU A 233 -18.89 -21.17 11.21
C GLU A 233 -19.80 -20.85 10.02
N LYS A 234 -21.11 -20.73 10.26
CA LYS A 234 -22.09 -20.37 9.22
C LYS A 234 -21.79 -18.98 8.65
N THR A 235 -21.60 -17.98 9.50
CA THR A 235 -21.30 -16.61 9.09
C THR A 235 -20.00 -16.52 8.30
N LEU A 236 -18.95 -17.20 8.76
CA LEU A 236 -17.67 -17.28 8.05
C LEU A 236 -17.83 -17.88 6.65
N ARG A 237 -18.58 -19.00 6.53
CA ARG A 237 -18.84 -19.64 5.23
C ARG A 237 -19.65 -18.76 4.29
N ASP A 238 -20.72 -18.13 4.80
CA ASP A 238 -21.58 -17.25 3.99
C ASP A 238 -20.81 -16.02 3.49
N ALA A 239 -20.00 -15.41 4.38
CA ALA A 239 -19.15 -14.27 4.03
C ALA A 239 -18.10 -14.66 2.97
N CYS A 240 -17.39 -15.76 3.14
CA CYS A 240 -16.41 -16.22 2.15
C CYS A 240 -17.06 -16.61 0.81
N ALA A 241 -18.24 -17.23 0.84
CA ALA A 241 -18.99 -17.56 -0.38
C ALA A 241 -19.40 -16.29 -1.14
N LEU A 242 -19.82 -15.25 -0.40
CA LEU A 242 -20.18 -13.96 -0.97
C LEU A 242 -18.97 -13.26 -1.59
N ALA A 243 -17.83 -13.22 -0.88
CA ALA A 243 -16.59 -12.65 -1.41
C ALA A 243 -16.17 -13.32 -2.73
N ARG A 244 -16.14 -14.65 -2.75
CA ARG A 244 -15.73 -15.44 -3.93
C ARG A 244 -16.68 -15.27 -5.12
N LYS A 245 -17.98 -15.07 -4.86
CA LYS A 245 -18.98 -14.75 -5.91
C LYS A 245 -18.62 -13.45 -6.66
N TYR A 246 -18.04 -12.47 -5.98
CA TYR A 246 -17.67 -11.17 -6.53
C TYR A 246 -16.17 -11.02 -6.80
N HIS A 247 -15.37 -12.06 -6.59
CA HIS A 247 -13.90 -12.02 -6.66
C HIS A 247 -13.29 -10.94 -5.76
N ALA A 248 -13.85 -10.78 -4.56
CA ALA A 248 -13.47 -9.78 -3.59
C ALA A 248 -12.54 -10.37 -2.52
N HIS A 249 -11.76 -9.51 -1.86
CA HIS A 249 -10.92 -9.90 -0.73
C HIS A 249 -11.77 -10.22 0.52
N ILE A 250 -11.23 -11.08 1.36
CA ILE A 250 -11.73 -11.42 2.69
C ILE A 250 -10.72 -10.90 3.70
N LEU A 251 -11.15 -9.98 4.57
CA LEU A 251 -10.32 -9.39 5.61
C LEU A 251 -10.72 -10.00 6.95
N ILE A 252 -9.76 -10.49 7.74
CA ILE A 252 -10.07 -11.20 8.99
C ILE A 252 -8.92 -11.12 10.00
N HIS A 253 -9.23 -10.92 11.30
CA HIS A 253 -8.25 -11.07 12.38
C HIS A 253 -8.02 -12.54 12.68
N VAL A 254 -6.75 -12.97 12.74
CA VAL A 254 -6.37 -14.37 12.92
C VAL A 254 -5.24 -14.52 13.92
N ALA A 255 -5.46 -15.33 14.93
CA ALA A 255 -4.46 -15.71 15.94
C ALA A 255 -3.77 -14.48 16.57
N GLU A 256 -4.56 -13.45 16.87
CA GLU A 256 -4.08 -12.20 17.45
C GLU A 256 -3.63 -12.38 18.90
N THR A 257 -4.44 -13.04 19.71
CA THR A 257 -4.13 -13.25 21.13
C THR A 257 -3.88 -14.70 21.45
N LYS A 258 -3.10 -14.93 22.53
CA LYS A 258 -2.94 -16.28 23.09
C LYS A 258 -4.29 -16.88 23.50
N LYS A 259 -5.18 -16.04 24.01
CA LYS A 259 -6.55 -16.45 24.38
C LYS A 259 -7.33 -17.00 23.20
N GLU A 260 -7.32 -16.31 22.05
CA GLU A 260 -7.99 -16.77 20.83
C GLU A 260 -7.48 -18.15 20.41
N ARG A 261 -6.15 -18.33 20.41
CA ARG A 261 -5.52 -19.62 20.07
C ARG A 261 -5.92 -20.73 21.06
N ASP A 262 -5.83 -20.46 22.37
CA ASP A 262 -6.14 -21.43 23.40
C ASP A 262 -7.62 -21.82 23.37
N ASP A 263 -8.53 -20.87 23.19
CA ASP A 263 -9.97 -21.09 23.06
C ASP A 263 -10.30 -21.92 21.79
N SER A 264 -9.63 -21.66 20.68
CA SER A 264 -9.79 -22.44 19.45
C SER A 264 -9.30 -23.89 19.63
N LEU A 265 -8.15 -24.07 20.27
CA LEU A 265 -7.63 -25.41 20.60
C LEU A 265 -8.59 -26.17 21.53
N ALA A 266 -9.15 -25.51 22.53
CA ALA A 266 -10.10 -26.14 23.48
C ALA A 266 -11.43 -26.50 22.80
N LYS A 267 -11.99 -25.61 22.00
CA LYS A 267 -13.29 -25.76 21.33
C LYS A 267 -13.24 -26.60 20.07
N ASN A 268 -12.26 -26.34 19.21
CA ASN A 268 -12.19 -26.87 17.84
C ASN A 268 -11.11 -27.95 17.69
N GLN A 269 -10.23 -28.11 18.70
CA GLN A 269 -9.02 -28.96 18.68
C GLN A 269 -8.04 -28.60 17.55
N LEU A 270 -8.10 -27.36 17.10
CA LEU A 270 -7.28 -26.79 16.04
C LEU A 270 -6.87 -25.36 16.38
N SER A 271 -5.71 -24.95 15.87
CA SER A 271 -5.34 -23.53 15.87
C SER A 271 -6.34 -22.70 15.04
N PRO A 272 -6.40 -21.37 15.18
CA PRO A 272 -7.25 -20.53 14.35
C PRO A 272 -7.01 -20.72 12.86
N VAL A 273 -5.75 -20.82 12.43
CA VAL A 273 -5.36 -21.05 11.02
C VAL A 273 -5.83 -22.43 10.55
N ALA A 274 -5.53 -23.48 11.29
CA ALA A 274 -5.94 -24.83 10.92
C ALA A 274 -7.47 -25.01 10.94
N TYR A 275 -8.18 -24.28 11.81
CA TYR A 275 -9.64 -24.26 11.84
C TYR A 275 -10.23 -23.63 10.57
N LEU A 276 -9.71 -22.48 10.15
CA LEU A 276 -10.11 -21.81 8.89
C LEU A 276 -9.76 -22.67 7.66
N ASP A 277 -8.59 -23.33 7.66
CA ASP A 277 -8.20 -24.22 6.57
C ASP A 277 -9.10 -25.45 6.46
N ARG A 278 -9.44 -26.11 7.57
CA ARG A 278 -10.40 -27.21 7.61
C ARG A 278 -11.75 -26.82 7.01
N MET A 279 -12.16 -25.58 7.18
CA MET A 279 -13.40 -25.06 6.59
C MET A 279 -13.26 -24.72 5.09
N GLY A 280 -12.05 -24.77 4.50
CA GLY A 280 -11.78 -24.38 3.13
C GLY A 280 -11.90 -22.85 2.90
N LEU A 281 -11.66 -22.06 3.95
CA LEU A 281 -11.83 -20.61 3.88
C LEU A 281 -10.54 -19.86 3.50
N LEU A 282 -9.36 -20.50 3.68
CA LEU A 282 -8.08 -19.89 3.33
C LEU A 282 -7.79 -19.98 1.83
N GLY A 283 -7.23 -18.93 1.29
CA GLY A 283 -6.85 -18.80 -0.12
C GLY A 283 -6.14 -17.48 -0.41
N PRO A 284 -5.77 -17.22 -1.66
CA PRO A 284 -5.15 -15.96 -2.08
C PRO A 284 -6.10 -14.75 -1.97
N ASP A 285 -7.39 -15.00 -1.79
CA ASP A 285 -8.41 -14.00 -1.53
C ASP A 285 -8.45 -13.52 -0.08
N VAL A 286 -7.68 -14.13 0.83
CA VAL A 286 -7.71 -13.86 2.27
C VAL A 286 -6.52 -13.00 2.70
N LEU A 287 -6.81 -11.94 3.43
CA LEU A 287 -5.84 -11.12 4.17
C LEU A 287 -6.09 -11.29 5.66
N ALA A 288 -5.13 -11.89 6.36
CA ALA A 288 -5.18 -12.18 7.80
C ALA A 288 -4.37 -11.14 8.58
N ALA A 289 -5.05 -10.37 9.44
CA ALA A 289 -4.39 -9.42 10.33
C ALA A 289 -3.77 -10.13 11.54
N HIS A 290 -2.66 -9.59 12.05
CA HIS A 290 -1.87 -9.98 13.23
C HIS A 290 -1.04 -11.26 13.07
N CYS A 291 -1.63 -12.44 12.93
CA CYS A 291 -0.93 -13.73 12.81
C CYS A 291 0.18 -13.93 13.86
N ILE A 292 -0.11 -13.57 15.14
CA ILE A 292 0.88 -13.58 16.23
C ILE A 292 1.13 -15.00 16.73
N TRP A 293 0.06 -15.71 17.06
CA TRP A 293 0.12 -17.01 17.71
C TRP A 293 0.01 -18.17 16.70
N VAL A 294 0.89 -18.11 15.67
CA VAL A 294 0.97 -19.12 14.61
C VAL A 294 2.23 -19.97 14.80
N ASP A 295 2.04 -21.28 14.88
CA ASP A 295 3.15 -22.23 14.95
C ASP A 295 3.70 -22.61 13.57
N GLU A 296 4.64 -23.57 13.49
CA GLU A 296 5.26 -23.97 12.23
C GLU A 296 4.25 -24.55 11.23
N SER A 297 3.28 -25.34 11.74
CA SER A 297 2.25 -25.93 10.87
C SER A 297 1.29 -24.87 10.33
N ASP A 298 0.92 -23.88 11.14
CA ASP A 298 0.10 -22.75 10.74
C ASP A 298 0.80 -21.93 9.62
N ARG A 299 2.08 -21.61 9.82
CA ARG A 299 2.85 -20.86 8.82
C ARG A 299 2.98 -21.60 7.51
N ARG A 300 3.08 -22.96 7.55
CA ARG A 300 3.09 -23.79 6.34
C ARG A 300 1.75 -23.70 5.61
N ILE A 301 0.62 -23.80 6.33
CA ILE A 301 -0.71 -23.64 5.75
C ILE A 301 -0.86 -22.26 5.10
N LEU A 302 -0.50 -21.18 5.81
CA LEU A 302 -0.57 -19.81 5.28
C LEU A 302 0.23 -19.65 3.99
N ALA A 303 1.44 -20.21 3.92
CA ALA A 303 2.28 -20.19 2.73
C ALA A 303 1.70 -21.00 1.56
N GLU A 304 1.28 -22.26 1.82
CA GLU A 304 0.70 -23.15 0.81
C GLU A 304 -0.61 -22.59 0.22
N LYS A 305 -1.44 -21.96 1.06
CA LYS A 305 -2.70 -21.32 0.66
C LYS A 305 -2.50 -19.92 0.08
N GLN A 306 -1.28 -19.40 0.09
CA GLN A 306 -0.94 -18.06 -0.39
C GLN A 306 -1.73 -16.95 0.32
N VAL A 307 -2.06 -17.15 1.60
CA VAL A 307 -2.74 -16.16 2.42
C VAL A 307 -1.84 -14.95 2.62
N GLY A 308 -2.38 -13.75 2.43
CA GLY A 308 -1.72 -12.53 2.83
C GLY A 308 -1.82 -12.34 4.34
N CYS A 309 -0.70 -11.98 4.98
CA CYS A 309 -0.68 -11.65 6.41
C CYS A 309 -0.27 -10.20 6.61
N VAL A 310 -0.80 -9.55 7.64
CA VAL A 310 -0.44 -8.18 8.01
C VAL A 310 0.08 -8.16 9.43
N HIS A 311 1.31 -7.69 9.60
CA HIS A 311 1.92 -7.47 10.89
C HIS A 311 1.63 -6.03 11.36
N ASN A 312 1.09 -5.89 12.57
CA ASN A 312 0.72 -4.62 13.17
C ASN A 312 1.55 -4.42 14.46
N PRO A 313 2.83 -4.05 14.36
CA PRO A 313 3.74 -4.06 15.50
C PRO A 313 3.29 -3.14 16.64
N SER A 314 2.85 -1.91 16.36
CA SER A 314 2.36 -0.99 17.40
C SER A 314 1.18 -1.58 18.15
N SER A 315 0.16 -2.06 17.45
CA SER A 315 -1.02 -2.67 18.06
C SER A 315 -0.68 -3.89 18.89
N ASN A 316 0.13 -4.80 18.35
CA ASN A 316 0.54 -6.01 19.05
C ASN A 316 1.25 -5.72 20.37
N MET A 317 2.03 -4.61 20.42
CA MET A 317 2.71 -4.15 21.64
C MET A 317 1.77 -3.41 22.59
N MET A 318 0.93 -2.49 22.09
CA MET A 318 -0.01 -1.72 22.91
C MET A 318 -0.99 -2.62 23.64
N LEU A 319 -1.53 -3.62 22.98
CA LEU A 319 -2.46 -4.61 23.57
C LEU A 319 -1.76 -5.78 24.28
N SER A 320 -0.42 -5.81 24.27
CA SER A 320 0.37 -6.95 24.78
C SER A 320 -0.06 -8.29 24.17
N SER A 321 -0.50 -8.29 22.92
CA SER A 321 -0.99 -9.48 22.22
C SER A 321 0.13 -10.48 21.95
N GLY A 322 1.38 -10.03 21.83
CA GLY A 322 2.58 -10.85 21.62
C GLY A 322 3.45 -10.36 20.46
N VAL A 323 4.43 -11.16 20.07
CA VAL A 323 5.34 -10.88 18.96
C VAL A 323 5.10 -11.87 17.83
N ALA A 324 4.59 -11.40 16.69
CA ALA A 324 4.40 -12.24 15.52
C ALA A 324 5.75 -12.78 15.00
N PRO A 325 5.85 -14.05 14.61
CA PRO A 325 7.10 -14.66 14.12
C PRO A 325 7.38 -14.29 12.66
N VAL A 326 7.50 -12.98 12.38
CA VAL A 326 7.60 -12.42 11.01
C VAL A 326 8.82 -12.96 10.26
N ALA A 327 9.96 -13.08 10.94
CA ALA A 327 11.17 -13.62 10.32
C ALA A 327 10.96 -15.06 9.83
N GLU A 328 10.33 -15.92 10.64
CA GLU A 328 10.02 -17.30 10.29
C GLU A 328 8.90 -17.39 9.23
N MET A 329 7.87 -16.55 9.34
CA MET A 329 6.81 -16.50 8.32
C MET A 329 7.40 -16.21 6.94
N ARG A 330 8.23 -15.19 6.82
CA ARG A 330 8.88 -14.81 5.56
C ARG A 330 9.85 -15.89 5.06
N ALA A 331 10.64 -16.50 5.97
CA ALA A 331 11.53 -17.60 5.61
C ALA A 331 10.78 -18.83 5.08
N GLN A 332 9.53 -19.04 5.49
CA GLN A 332 8.65 -20.10 4.99
C GLN A 332 7.80 -19.68 3.78
N GLY A 333 7.99 -18.48 3.24
CA GLY A 333 7.30 -18.01 2.04
C GLY A 333 5.91 -17.43 2.29
N VAL A 334 5.53 -17.14 3.55
CA VAL A 334 4.30 -16.41 3.85
C VAL A 334 4.45 -14.96 3.36
N ARG A 335 3.44 -14.42 2.72
CA ARG A 335 3.38 -13.04 2.23
C ARG A 335 3.01 -12.13 3.39
N VAL A 336 3.94 -11.29 3.84
CA VAL A 336 3.73 -10.45 5.04
C VAL A 336 3.90 -8.98 4.69
N GLY A 337 2.79 -8.22 4.85
CA GLY A 337 2.75 -6.76 4.82
C GLY A 337 2.81 -6.15 6.23
N LEU A 338 2.74 -4.81 6.29
CA LEU A 338 2.60 -4.03 7.52
C LEU A 338 1.25 -3.31 7.55
N GLY A 339 0.74 -3.06 8.75
CA GLY A 339 -0.43 -2.23 8.99
C GLY A 339 -0.37 -1.57 10.35
N THR A 340 -1.14 -0.50 10.54
CA THR A 340 -1.19 0.25 11.79
C THR A 340 -2.24 -0.25 12.77
N ASP A 341 -3.25 -0.95 12.26
CA ASP A 341 -4.48 -1.24 12.99
C ASP A 341 -5.33 0.02 13.30
N GLY A 342 -6.31 -0.07 14.19
CA GLY A 342 -7.23 1.00 14.53
C GLY A 342 -6.60 2.05 15.44
N PRO A 343 -6.73 3.35 15.11
CA PRO A 343 -6.12 4.43 15.89
C PRO A 343 -6.97 4.86 17.09
N ALA A 344 -7.34 3.90 17.96
CA ALA A 344 -8.21 4.15 19.13
C ALA A 344 -7.83 3.32 20.36
N GLY A 345 -6.53 3.15 20.63
CA GLY A 345 -6.00 2.41 21.77
C GLY A 345 -5.35 1.09 21.40
N SER A 346 -5.73 0.43 20.31
CA SER A 346 -4.92 -0.64 19.72
C SER A 346 -3.66 -0.04 19.07
N ASN A 347 -3.79 1.09 18.46
CA ASN A 347 -2.74 2.06 18.10
C ASN A 347 -3.32 3.46 18.37
N ASN A 348 -2.55 4.52 18.20
CA ASN A 348 -3.05 5.90 18.30
C ASN A 348 -2.61 6.79 17.13
N ASP A 349 -2.04 6.20 16.07
CA ASP A 349 -1.73 6.88 14.81
C ASP A 349 -1.89 5.94 13.59
N LEU A 350 -1.58 6.48 12.40
CA LEU A 350 -1.61 5.76 11.11
C LEU A 350 -0.25 5.92 10.41
N ASP A 351 0.85 5.92 11.20
CA ASP A 351 2.22 6.20 10.72
C ASP A 351 2.95 4.93 10.27
N MET A 352 2.97 4.69 8.96
CA MET A 352 3.69 3.56 8.37
C MET A 352 5.22 3.66 8.47
N MET A 353 5.78 4.87 8.69
CA MET A 353 7.23 5.03 8.95
C MET A 353 7.58 4.47 10.32
N GLU A 354 6.74 4.70 11.31
CA GLU A 354 6.88 4.12 12.65
C GLU A 354 6.72 2.59 12.62
N GLU A 355 5.70 2.08 11.93
CA GLU A 355 5.48 0.63 11.80
C GLU A 355 6.68 -0.09 11.17
N MET A 356 7.34 0.50 10.18
CA MET A 356 8.57 -0.05 9.60
C MET A 356 9.72 -0.13 10.61
N ASP A 357 9.93 0.92 11.39
CA ASP A 357 10.99 0.99 12.41
C ASP A 357 10.74 -0.02 13.53
N LEU A 358 9.52 -0.07 14.04
CA LEU A 358 9.11 -0.98 15.11
C LEU A 358 9.14 -2.44 14.64
N ALA A 359 8.67 -2.79 13.45
CA ALA A 359 8.75 -4.14 12.90
C ALA A 359 10.18 -4.64 12.90
N ALA A 360 11.12 -3.83 12.37
CA ALA A 360 12.53 -4.20 12.32
C ALA A 360 13.15 -4.38 13.72
N LYS A 361 12.90 -3.46 14.63
CA LYS A 361 13.48 -3.49 16.00
C LYS A 361 12.89 -4.62 16.84
N LEU A 362 11.57 -4.83 16.75
CA LEU A 362 10.87 -5.87 17.51
C LEU A 362 11.36 -7.27 17.13
N GLN A 363 11.56 -7.55 15.84
CA GLN A 363 12.11 -8.84 15.41
C GLN A 363 13.56 -9.04 15.91
N LYS A 364 14.39 -8.01 15.81
CA LYS A 364 15.78 -8.09 16.30
C LYS A 364 15.86 -8.40 17.78
N VAL A 365 15.10 -7.70 18.62
CA VAL A 365 15.15 -7.92 20.07
C VAL A 365 14.51 -9.26 20.45
N SER A 366 13.41 -9.66 19.82
CA SER A 366 12.75 -10.93 20.14
C SER A 366 13.57 -12.15 19.73
N LYS A 367 14.39 -12.06 18.68
CA LYS A 367 15.26 -13.13 18.20
C LYS A 367 16.68 -13.05 18.76
N MET A 368 17.04 -11.98 19.47
CA MET A 368 18.41 -11.70 19.90
C MET A 368 19.41 -11.77 18.73
N ASP A 369 18.94 -11.39 17.52
CA ASP A 369 19.73 -11.34 16.29
C ASP A 369 19.49 -10.00 15.56
N PRO A 370 20.50 -9.14 15.43
CA PRO A 370 20.36 -7.86 14.73
C PRO A 370 20.05 -7.99 13.24
N ARG A 371 20.10 -9.19 12.67
CA ARG A 371 19.81 -9.48 11.26
C ARG A 371 18.41 -10.06 11.04
N ALA A 372 17.62 -10.30 12.08
CA ALA A 372 16.33 -10.98 11.99
C ALA A 372 15.34 -10.32 11.01
N LEU A 373 15.34 -8.99 10.94
CA LEU A 373 14.59 -8.20 9.94
C LEU A 373 15.36 -6.91 9.64
N GLY A 374 15.89 -6.79 8.43
CA GLY A 374 16.65 -5.62 8.00
C GLY A 374 15.77 -4.46 7.51
N ALA A 375 16.35 -3.26 7.39
CA ALA A 375 15.65 -2.09 6.86
C ALA A 375 15.05 -2.33 5.47
N LYS A 376 15.83 -2.95 4.56
CA LYS A 376 15.37 -3.29 3.20
C LYS A 376 14.13 -4.18 3.19
N ASP A 377 14.06 -5.13 4.11
CA ASP A 377 12.92 -6.04 4.25
C ASP A 377 11.72 -5.34 4.87
N SER A 378 11.95 -4.48 5.86
CA SER A 378 10.88 -3.70 6.50
C SER A 378 10.22 -2.72 5.51
N LEU A 379 11.02 -2.01 4.69
CA LEU A 379 10.48 -1.18 3.61
C LEU A 379 9.72 -2.03 2.57
N ALA A 380 10.22 -3.24 2.27
CA ALA A 380 9.51 -4.13 1.35
C ALA A 380 8.13 -4.51 1.90
N MET A 381 8.00 -4.76 3.20
CA MET A 381 6.71 -5.08 3.83
C MET A 381 5.71 -3.91 3.77
N ALA A 382 6.20 -2.67 3.80
CA ALA A 382 5.36 -1.47 3.63
C ALA A 382 5.12 -1.10 2.15
N THR A 383 5.67 -1.84 1.19
CA THR A 383 5.58 -1.57 -0.26
C THR A 383 5.26 -2.84 -1.03
N ILE A 384 6.24 -3.44 -1.72
CA ILE A 384 6.01 -4.58 -2.63
C ILE A 384 5.52 -5.85 -1.93
N GLU A 385 5.97 -6.16 -0.71
CA GLU A 385 5.46 -7.32 0.04
C GLU A 385 4.04 -7.03 0.57
N GLY A 386 3.73 -5.78 0.96
CA GLY A 386 2.36 -5.36 1.24
C GLY A 386 1.44 -5.56 0.03
N ALA A 387 1.90 -5.16 -1.17
CA ALA A 387 1.18 -5.42 -2.41
C ALA A 387 1.01 -6.93 -2.69
N ARG A 388 2.06 -7.74 -2.44
CA ARG A 388 1.98 -9.22 -2.57
C ARG A 388 1.02 -9.86 -1.58
N ALA A 389 0.93 -9.35 -0.35
CA ALA A 389 -0.04 -9.82 0.62
C ALA A 389 -1.48 -9.54 0.14
N LEU A 390 -1.69 -8.46 -0.61
CA LEU A 390 -2.96 -8.09 -1.25
C LEU A 390 -3.16 -8.73 -2.64
N HIS A 391 -2.20 -9.50 -3.17
CA HIS A 391 -2.20 -9.99 -4.56
C HIS A 391 -2.37 -8.87 -5.62
N MET A 392 -1.86 -7.68 -5.30
CA MET A 392 -1.87 -6.49 -6.16
C MET A 392 -0.47 -6.10 -6.66
N GLU A 393 0.53 -6.98 -6.52
CA GLU A 393 1.93 -6.70 -6.86
C GLU A 393 2.19 -6.42 -8.34
N VAL A 394 1.26 -6.77 -9.20
CA VAL A 394 1.32 -6.44 -10.64
C VAL A 394 0.91 -4.98 -10.92
N GLU A 395 0.20 -4.36 -9.99
CA GLU A 395 -0.33 -3.01 -10.14
C GLU A 395 0.40 -1.96 -9.30
N ILE A 396 0.78 -2.30 -8.05
CA ILE A 396 1.33 -1.36 -7.07
C ILE A 396 2.52 -1.95 -6.30
N GLY A 397 3.10 -1.15 -5.41
CA GLY A 397 4.13 -1.59 -4.45
C GLY A 397 5.57 -1.46 -4.96
N SER A 398 5.78 -1.20 -6.24
CA SER A 398 7.09 -0.88 -6.82
C SER A 398 6.97 0.13 -7.95
N LEU A 399 8.07 0.81 -8.27
CA LEU A 399 8.15 1.76 -9.38
C LEU A 399 8.68 1.05 -10.62
N GLU A 400 7.77 0.64 -11.49
CA GLU A 400 8.07 -0.09 -12.72
C GLU A 400 7.15 0.38 -13.85
N PRO A 401 7.63 0.43 -15.12
CA PRO A 401 6.76 0.71 -16.25
C PRO A 401 5.55 -0.23 -16.30
N GLY A 402 4.36 0.32 -16.52
CA GLY A 402 3.10 -0.41 -16.56
C GLY A 402 2.35 -0.47 -15.24
N LYS A 403 3.00 -0.20 -14.09
CA LYS A 403 2.33 -0.12 -12.78
C LYS A 403 1.69 1.25 -12.54
N LYS A 404 0.80 1.29 -11.57
CA LYS A 404 0.15 2.53 -11.13
C LYS A 404 1.20 3.51 -10.61
N ALA A 405 1.01 4.78 -10.93
CA ALA A 405 1.89 5.85 -10.48
C ALA A 405 1.52 6.28 -9.05
N ASP A 406 1.79 5.37 -8.09
CA ASP A 406 1.64 5.57 -6.65
C ASP A 406 3.06 5.71 -6.08
N LEU A 407 3.47 6.96 -5.76
CA LEU A 407 4.83 7.27 -5.31
C LEU A 407 4.84 8.41 -4.29
N ILE A 408 5.91 8.44 -3.50
CA ILE A 408 6.18 9.52 -2.54
C ILE A 408 7.57 10.11 -2.75
N VAL A 409 7.72 11.38 -2.41
CA VAL A 409 8.99 12.10 -2.43
C VAL A 409 9.30 12.55 -1.00
N LEU A 410 10.45 12.13 -0.50
CA LEU A 410 10.95 12.45 0.85
C LEU A 410 12.09 13.47 0.77
N GLY A 411 12.00 14.53 1.58
CA GLY A 411 13.06 15.51 1.77
C GLY A 411 14.26 14.93 2.54
N LEU A 412 15.47 15.46 2.27
CA LEU A 412 16.70 15.08 2.95
C LEU A 412 17.39 16.28 3.61
N GLU A 413 16.67 17.39 3.85
CA GLU A 413 17.27 18.61 4.41
C GLU A 413 17.24 18.67 5.94
N ALA A 414 16.42 17.83 6.58
CA ALA A 414 16.30 17.81 8.04
C ALA A 414 17.57 17.28 8.71
N PRO A 415 17.94 17.74 9.93
CA PRO A 415 19.17 17.29 10.61
C PRO A 415 19.26 15.77 10.80
N HIS A 416 18.15 15.08 11.01
CA HIS A 416 18.10 13.62 11.12
C HIS A 416 18.22 12.89 9.77
N ALA A 417 18.10 13.61 8.66
CA ALA A 417 18.18 13.06 7.30
C ALA A 417 19.63 13.03 6.78
N VAL A 418 20.60 13.58 7.49
CA VAL A 418 22.00 13.68 7.06
C VAL A 418 22.96 13.13 8.12
N PRO A 419 24.07 12.46 7.71
CA PRO A 419 24.47 12.12 6.34
C PRO A 419 23.70 10.89 5.80
N LEU A 420 23.61 10.74 4.46
CA LEU A 420 23.04 9.58 3.78
C LEU A 420 24.15 8.63 3.35
N TYR A 421 24.21 7.43 3.92
CA TYR A 421 25.13 6.35 3.54
C TYR A 421 24.42 5.15 2.92
N ASP A 422 23.24 4.82 3.44
CA ASP A 422 22.39 3.72 2.98
C ASP A 422 20.93 4.17 2.93
N VAL A 423 20.31 4.11 1.75
CA VAL A 423 18.94 4.63 1.53
C VAL A 423 17.89 3.87 2.35
N TYR A 424 18.04 2.55 2.51
CA TYR A 424 17.06 1.73 3.25
C TYR A 424 17.15 2.03 4.74
N SER A 425 18.37 2.10 5.28
CA SER A 425 18.60 2.48 6.68
C SER A 425 18.05 3.88 6.96
N GLN A 426 18.29 4.82 6.04
CA GLN A 426 17.80 6.19 6.16
C GLN A 426 16.27 6.24 6.20
N ILE A 427 15.60 5.57 5.27
CA ILE A 427 14.14 5.55 5.16
C ILE A 427 13.51 4.95 6.42
N VAL A 428 14.02 3.81 6.89
CA VAL A 428 13.36 3.04 7.96
C VAL A 428 13.69 3.54 9.35
N TYR A 429 14.94 3.97 9.60
CA TYR A 429 15.37 4.28 10.98
C TYR A 429 15.53 5.77 11.28
N ALA A 430 15.69 6.60 10.24
CA ALA A 430 16.01 8.02 10.45
C ALA A 430 14.87 8.94 9.99
N LEU A 431 14.36 8.78 8.77
CA LEU A 431 13.30 9.64 8.24
C LEU A 431 11.99 9.48 9.00
N LYS A 432 11.16 10.51 8.93
CA LYS A 432 9.89 10.64 9.62
C LYS A 432 8.77 11.02 8.65
N THR A 433 7.54 10.82 9.06
CA THR A 433 6.33 11.27 8.35
C THR A 433 6.40 12.74 7.92
N SER A 434 7.05 13.59 8.73
CA SER A 434 7.26 15.01 8.42
C SER A 434 8.16 15.29 7.22
N ASP A 435 8.94 14.29 6.78
CA ASP A 435 9.84 14.43 5.62
C ASP A 435 9.12 14.12 4.29
N VAL A 436 7.86 13.68 4.33
CA VAL A 436 7.04 13.47 3.14
C VAL A 436 6.63 14.80 2.54
N GLU A 437 7.19 15.15 1.39
CA GLU A 437 6.92 16.43 0.72
C GLU A 437 5.89 16.33 -0.41
N THR A 438 5.84 15.20 -1.08
CA THR A 438 4.92 14.99 -2.21
C THR A 438 4.40 13.56 -2.21
N VAL A 439 3.09 13.43 -2.46
CA VAL A 439 2.42 12.13 -2.65
C VAL A 439 1.65 12.15 -3.97
N VAL A 440 1.87 11.13 -4.77
CA VAL A 440 1.18 10.89 -6.04
C VAL A 440 0.46 9.56 -5.95
N ILE A 441 -0.82 9.55 -6.30
CA ILE A 441 -1.68 8.34 -6.30
C ILE A 441 -2.41 8.27 -7.63
N GLY A 442 -2.22 7.17 -8.38
CA GLY A 442 -2.80 7.04 -9.72
C GLY A 442 -2.42 8.22 -10.62
N GLY A 443 -1.17 8.70 -10.55
CA GLY A 443 -0.67 9.85 -11.32
C GLY A 443 -1.19 11.21 -10.86
N ARG A 444 -2.10 11.26 -9.87
CA ARG A 444 -2.63 12.51 -9.30
C ARG A 444 -1.80 12.92 -8.08
N VAL A 445 -1.29 14.14 -8.07
CA VAL A 445 -0.63 14.71 -6.90
C VAL A 445 -1.69 15.06 -5.85
N VAL A 446 -1.65 14.40 -4.70
CA VAL A 446 -2.60 14.60 -3.59
C VAL A 446 -1.98 15.37 -2.43
N LEU A 447 -0.64 15.34 -2.30
CA LEU A 447 0.12 16.19 -1.37
C LEU A 447 1.29 16.83 -2.10
N GLN A 448 1.54 18.12 -1.86
CA GLN A 448 2.70 18.83 -2.38
C GLN A 448 3.18 19.90 -1.41
N GLY A 449 4.49 19.91 -1.10
CA GLY A 449 5.08 20.86 -0.15
C GLY A 449 4.46 20.76 1.25
N GLY A 450 4.13 19.53 1.71
CA GLY A 450 3.51 19.28 3.00
C GLY A 450 2.01 19.67 3.09
N LYS A 451 1.40 20.13 1.99
CA LYS A 451 -0.02 20.50 1.96
C LYS A 451 -0.85 19.46 1.20
N VAL A 452 -1.87 18.91 1.85
CA VAL A 452 -2.86 18.04 1.18
C VAL A 452 -3.75 18.90 0.27
N LEU A 453 -3.88 18.46 -0.98
CA LEU A 453 -4.57 19.21 -2.04
C LEU A 453 -6.04 18.80 -2.22
N THR A 454 -6.43 17.67 -1.63
CA THR A 454 -7.72 17.03 -1.85
C THR A 454 -8.69 17.17 -0.68
N LEU A 455 -8.20 17.63 0.47
CA LEU A 455 -8.99 17.81 1.70
C LEU A 455 -8.80 19.21 2.27
N ASN A 456 -9.85 19.73 2.92
CA ASN A 456 -9.76 20.95 3.73
C ASN A 456 -9.30 20.59 5.14
N GLU A 457 -8.00 20.63 5.38
CA GLU A 457 -7.38 20.25 6.66
C GLU A 457 -7.97 20.99 7.87
N ALA A 458 -8.17 22.30 7.76
CA ALA A 458 -8.71 23.10 8.87
C ALA A 458 -10.14 22.66 9.26
N GLU A 459 -10.96 22.33 8.27
CA GLU A 459 -12.31 21.82 8.47
C GLU A 459 -12.31 20.44 9.11
N VAL A 460 -11.47 19.50 8.59
CA VAL A 460 -11.34 18.15 9.13
C VAL A 460 -10.93 18.18 10.61
N ILE A 461 -9.92 18.98 10.95
CA ILE A 461 -9.45 19.14 12.35
C ILE A 461 -10.54 19.77 13.24
N ALA A 462 -11.26 20.76 12.74
CA ALA A 462 -12.34 21.39 13.49
C ALA A 462 -13.47 20.40 13.78
N LYS A 463 -13.86 19.59 12.81
CA LYS A 463 -14.86 18.54 12.95
C LYS A 463 -14.42 17.42 13.88
N ALA A 464 -13.17 16.98 13.80
CA ALA A 464 -12.63 15.99 14.75
C ALA A 464 -12.73 16.48 16.20
N ARG A 465 -12.42 17.77 16.46
CA ARG A 465 -12.59 18.40 17.79
C ARG A 465 -14.05 18.50 18.22
N GLU A 466 -14.97 18.73 17.29
CA GLU A 466 -16.43 18.72 17.57
C GLU A 466 -16.87 17.31 18.00
N TYR A 467 -16.46 16.26 17.24
CA TYR A 467 -16.76 14.86 17.56
C TYR A 467 -16.15 14.42 18.90
N ALA A 468 -14.94 14.83 19.21
CA ALA A 468 -14.33 14.53 20.52
C ALA A 468 -15.20 15.00 21.70
N LYS A 469 -15.82 16.19 21.60
CA LYS A 469 -16.76 16.70 22.61
C LYS A 469 -18.05 15.87 22.67
N LYS A 470 -18.60 15.46 21.51
CA LYS A 470 -19.81 14.61 21.45
C LYS A 470 -19.56 13.24 22.07
N VAL A 471 -18.46 12.58 21.70
CA VAL A 471 -18.05 11.30 22.26
C VAL A 471 -17.86 11.41 23.76
N GLN A 472 -17.12 12.40 24.25
CA GLN A 472 -16.91 12.61 25.68
C GLN A 472 -18.23 12.83 26.45
N ALA A 473 -19.19 13.53 25.87
CA ALA A 473 -20.51 13.75 26.48
C ALA A 473 -21.33 12.45 26.52
N SER A 474 -21.23 11.57 25.53
CA SER A 474 -21.97 10.32 25.44
C SER A 474 -21.47 9.24 26.41
N LEU A 475 -20.28 9.39 26.95
CA LEU A 475 -19.63 8.43 27.85
C LEU A 475 -19.87 8.78 29.34
N LYS A 476 -20.38 9.96 29.64
CA LYS A 476 -20.81 10.36 30.98
C LYS A 476 -22.20 9.79 31.30
#